data_51069202b16ee8fa8b3007929c4b7316
#
_entry.id   51069202b16ee8fa8b3007929c4b7316
#
_cell.length_a   1.000
_cell.length_b   1.000
_cell.length_c   1.000
_cell.angle_alpha   90.00
_cell.angle_beta   90.00
_cell.angle_gamma   90.00
#
_symmetry.space_group_name_H-M   'P 1'
#
loop_
_entity.id
_entity.type
_entity.pdbx_description
1 polymer ?
#
loop_
_entity_poly.entity_id
_entity_poly.type
_entity_poly.pdbx_seq_one_letter_code
_entity_poly.pdbx_strand_id
1 'polypeptide(L)'
;MDNGPNRELQNAASRPNADPLAPGPRPGNSRWLAIAIGIVAGLLFTGRGRAQAAWDQLAEFLTLHGKPKPASANVLSEHETEGLNRMPPQSQAQLLLERSINHYRGANDEIERRVAGWRGAIKLEDKLNSLFTTALNSDDLRVRAAAIEIDLACRNREKSGATVDALEHDARFGDQGPRANALWDIALLGNRGVEPERAAQILLASVHDDNVNIRYWAVEGLSYLGTDQTISPLLQVFHDDASPMIRERAACGLAQSGMLNERQRRSAVPQLLDYAGDSSLDAQTREWVFQALRDITGQSLPHDAAAWRNWYNSSADQRWAPVTHDSQ
;
A
#
# COMPACT_ATOMS: atom_id res chain seq x y z
N MET A 1 -56.88 -5.08 -17.78
CA MET A 1 -56.41 -4.13 -18.75
C MET A 1 -55.86 -2.94 -17.95
N ASP A 2 -54.61 -2.59 -17.88
CA ASP A 2 -53.50 -2.88 -18.75
C ASP A 2 -52.16 -2.70 -18.00
N ASN A 3 -51.19 -3.36 -18.46
CA ASN A 3 -49.82 -3.51 -18.03
C ASN A 3 -49.03 -2.23 -17.85
N GLY A 4 -48.14 -2.29 -16.88
CA GLY A 4 -47.05 -1.53 -16.41
C GLY A 4 -46.09 -0.82 -17.36
N PRO A 5 -45.09 -0.20 -16.77
CA PRO A 5 -43.69 -0.54 -17.05
C PRO A 5 -42.84 -0.54 -15.77
N ASN A 6 -42.43 -1.70 -15.36
CA ASN A 6 -41.43 -1.85 -14.27
C ASN A 6 -40.49 -3.01 -14.60
N ARG A 7 -39.78 -2.91 -15.73
CA ARG A 7 -38.82 -3.94 -16.16
C ARG A 7 -37.43 -3.44 -16.48
N GLU A 8 -37.15 -2.15 -16.36
CA GLU A 8 -35.81 -1.61 -16.65
C GLU A 8 -34.92 -1.28 -15.45
N LEU A 9 -35.44 -1.38 -14.22
CA LEU A 9 -34.66 -1.11 -13.01
C LEU A 9 -34.09 -2.37 -12.31
N GLN A 10 -34.34 -3.57 -12.84
CA GLN A 10 -33.85 -4.80 -12.23
C GLN A 10 -32.52 -5.30 -12.82
N ASN A 11 -31.96 -4.70 -13.84
CA ASN A 11 -30.71 -5.14 -14.46
C ASN A 11 -29.44 -4.36 -14.03
N ALA A 12 -29.56 -3.46 -13.07
CA ALA A 12 -28.40 -2.75 -12.52
C ALA A 12 -27.80 -3.40 -11.24
N ALA A 13 -28.37 -4.50 -10.76
CA ALA A 13 -28.01 -5.13 -9.48
C ALA A 13 -27.25 -6.45 -9.59
N SER A 14 -26.70 -6.78 -10.73
CA SER A 14 -25.89 -8.02 -10.90
C SER A 14 -24.49 -7.70 -11.43
N ARG A 15 -23.73 -6.88 -10.69
CA ARG A 15 -22.29 -7.00 -10.77
C ARG A 15 -21.93 -8.23 -9.93
N PRO A 16 -21.16 -9.21 -10.44
CA PRO A 16 -20.65 -10.27 -9.61
C PRO A 16 -19.85 -9.60 -8.48
N ASN A 17 -20.16 -9.95 -7.24
CA ASN A 17 -19.31 -9.66 -6.08
C ASN A 17 -17.92 -10.20 -6.39
N ALA A 18 -17.05 -9.38 -6.93
CA ALA A 18 -15.64 -9.61 -6.82
C ALA A 18 -15.36 -9.49 -5.34
N ASP A 19 -15.02 -10.61 -4.71
CA ASP A 19 -14.58 -10.67 -3.33
C ASP A 19 -13.36 -9.74 -3.22
N PRO A 20 -13.44 -8.54 -2.62
CA PRO A 20 -12.32 -7.61 -2.55
C PRO A 20 -11.17 -8.14 -1.67
N LEU A 21 -11.36 -9.30 -1.06
CA LEU A 21 -10.45 -9.92 -0.12
C LEU A 21 -9.81 -11.21 -0.64
N ALA A 22 -10.12 -11.65 -1.87
CA ALA A 22 -9.38 -12.74 -2.46
C ALA A 22 -7.93 -12.27 -2.71
N PRO A 23 -6.92 -12.86 -2.05
CA PRO A 23 -5.54 -12.54 -2.38
C PRO A 23 -5.32 -12.93 -3.85
N GLY A 24 -5.11 -11.93 -4.71
CA GLY A 24 -4.70 -12.16 -6.08
C GLY A 24 -3.46 -13.06 -6.08
N PRO A 25 -3.31 -13.94 -7.08
CA PRO A 25 -2.14 -14.81 -7.15
C PRO A 25 -0.89 -13.94 -7.18
N ARG A 26 -0.07 -14.05 -6.13
CA ARG A 26 1.23 -13.39 -6.04
C ARG A 26 2.04 -13.82 -7.27
N PRO A 27 2.46 -12.92 -8.16
CA PRO A 27 3.35 -13.28 -9.24
C PRO A 27 4.73 -13.53 -8.66
N GLY A 28 5.18 -14.76 -8.69
CA GLY A 28 6.60 -14.91 -8.88
C GLY A 28 7.48 -15.51 -7.83
N ASN A 29 7.18 -16.57 -7.17
CA ASN A 29 8.27 -17.42 -6.65
C ASN A 29 8.13 -18.89 -7.08
N SER A 30 6.97 -19.31 -7.57
CA SER A 30 6.76 -20.72 -7.97
C SER A 30 7.52 -21.13 -9.24
N ARG A 31 7.77 -20.21 -10.17
CA ARG A 31 8.56 -20.52 -11.38
C ARG A 31 10.05 -20.71 -11.05
N TRP A 32 10.59 -19.92 -10.14
CA TRP A 32 11.98 -20.08 -9.70
C TRP A 32 12.18 -21.33 -8.85
N LEU A 33 11.20 -21.65 -8.01
CA LEU A 33 11.23 -22.89 -7.22
C LEU A 33 11.14 -24.14 -8.11
N ALA A 34 10.30 -24.11 -9.14
CA ALA A 34 10.19 -25.20 -10.11
C ALA A 34 11.46 -25.37 -10.95
N ILE A 35 12.12 -24.27 -11.32
CA ILE A 35 13.42 -24.30 -12.03
C ILE A 35 14.53 -24.82 -11.09
N ALA A 36 14.55 -24.38 -9.83
CA ALA A 36 15.54 -24.85 -8.85
C ALA A 36 15.37 -26.34 -8.54
N ILE A 37 14.13 -26.83 -8.38
CA ILE A 37 13.86 -28.26 -8.16
C ILE A 37 14.22 -29.08 -9.39
N GLY A 38 13.97 -28.59 -10.60
CA GLY A 38 14.36 -29.26 -11.85
C GLY A 38 15.88 -29.39 -12.01
N ILE A 39 16.65 -28.37 -11.61
CA ILE A 39 18.11 -28.38 -11.64
C ILE A 39 18.67 -29.36 -10.58
N VAL A 40 18.14 -29.37 -9.37
CA VAL A 40 18.57 -30.29 -8.30
C VAL A 40 18.25 -31.76 -8.67
N ALA A 41 17.09 -32.04 -9.23
CA ALA A 41 16.71 -33.37 -9.70
C ALA A 41 17.61 -33.84 -10.86
N GLY A 42 18.00 -32.95 -11.78
CA GLY A 42 18.95 -33.27 -12.86
C GLY A 42 20.35 -33.57 -12.39
N LEU A 43 20.80 -32.92 -11.29
CA LEU A 43 22.14 -33.11 -10.71
C LEU A 43 22.30 -34.42 -9.96
N LEU A 44 21.22 -35.02 -9.44
CA LEU A 44 21.26 -36.29 -8.73
C LEU A 44 21.40 -37.51 -9.67
N PHE A 45 21.13 -37.34 -10.97
CA PHE A 45 21.19 -38.41 -11.95
C PHE A 45 22.44 -38.45 -12.84
N THR A 46 23.33 -37.49 -12.73
CA THR A 46 24.55 -37.42 -13.55
C THR A 46 25.81 -37.40 -12.70
N GLY A 47 26.74 -38.34 -12.98
CA GLY A 47 28.00 -38.56 -12.20
C GLY A 47 28.81 -37.27 -11.95
N ARG A 48 29.63 -37.32 -10.88
CA ARG A 48 30.39 -36.21 -10.26
C ARG A 48 31.09 -35.21 -11.20
N GLY A 49 31.51 -35.61 -12.39
CA GLY A 49 32.21 -34.70 -13.35
C GLY A 49 31.26 -33.72 -14.08
N ARG A 50 29.95 -34.03 -14.22
CA ARG A 50 28.97 -33.15 -14.86
C ARG A 50 28.36 -32.15 -13.86
N ALA A 51 28.35 -32.48 -12.58
CA ALA A 51 27.86 -31.58 -11.53
C ALA A 51 28.76 -30.35 -11.39
N GLN A 52 30.09 -30.53 -11.49
CA GLN A 52 31.06 -29.42 -11.43
C GLN A 52 30.85 -28.44 -12.60
N ALA A 53 30.72 -28.94 -13.82
CA ALA A 53 30.49 -28.12 -15.01
C ALA A 53 29.14 -27.37 -14.93
N ALA A 54 28.11 -27.97 -14.34
CA ALA A 54 26.82 -27.32 -14.13
C ALA A 54 26.88 -26.21 -13.05
N TRP A 55 27.69 -26.42 -11.99
CA TRP A 55 27.97 -25.38 -10.99
C TRP A 55 28.79 -24.23 -11.57
N ASP A 56 29.78 -24.49 -12.39
CA ASP A 56 30.59 -23.47 -13.07
C ASP A 56 29.71 -22.64 -14.03
N GLN A 57 28.83 -23.27 -14.80
CA GLN A 57 27.87 -22.57 -15.65
C GLN A 57 26.83 -21.75 -14.84
N LEU A 58 26.37 -22.27 -13.70
CA LEU A 58 25.46 -21.54 -12.82
C LEU A 58 26.16 -20.34 -12.14
N ALA A 59 27.40 -20.54 -11.71
CA ALA A 59 28.22 -19.47 -11.15
C ALA A 59 28.53 -18.40 -12.20
N GLU A 60 28.83 -18.79 -13.42
CA GLU A 60 29.04 -17.89 -14.56
C GLU A 60 27.75 -17.15 -14.92
N PHE A 61 26.60 -17.82 -14.94
CA PHE A 61 25.28 -17.21 -15.13
C PHE A 61 24.93 -16.21 -14.03
N LEU A 62 25.22 -16.52 -12.76
CA LEU A 62 24.97 -15.64 -11.61
C LEU A 62 25.96 -14.46 -11.57
N THR A 63 27.17 -14.62 -12.09
CA THR A 63 28.16 -13.55 -12.19
C THR A 63 27.98 -12.66 -13.42
N LEU A 64 27.50 -13.21 -14.53
CA LEU A 64 27.16 -12.47 -15.75
C LEU A 64 25.83 -11.68 -15.61
N HIS A 65 24.90 -12.17 -14.81
CA HIS A 65 23.76 -11.39 -14.34
C HIS A 65 24.17 -10.64 -13.09
N GLY A 66 25.14 -9.73 -13.24
CA GLY A 66 25.58 -8.84 -12.18
C GLY A 66 24.39 -8.34 -11.38
N LYS A 67 24.56 -8.09 -10.06
CA LYS A 67 23.53 -7.52 -9.18
C LYS A 67 22.63 -6.62 -10.02
N PRO A 68 21.29 -6.83 -10.06
CA PRO A 68 20.44 -6.02 -10.91
C PRO A 68 20.84 -4.57 -10.64
N LYS A 69 21.37 -3.91 -11.68
CA LYS A 69 21.68 -2.49 -11.64
C LYS A 69 20.43 -1.85 -11.05
N PRO A 70 20.50 -1.14 -9.93
CA PRO A 70 19.29 -0.55 -9.36
C PRO A 70 18.60 0.14 -10.52
N ALA A 71 17.38 -0.28 -10.84
CA ALA A 71 16.64 0.25 -11.97
C ALA A 71 16.73 1.75 -11.82
N SER A 72 17.34 2.44 -12.79
CA SER A 72 17.46 3.90 -12.75
C SER A 72 16.06 4.38 -12.48
N ALA A 73 15.82 5.00 -11.31
CA ALA A 73 14.48 5.35 -10.87
C ALA A 73 13.85 6.15 -12.01
N ASN A 74 12.82 5.62 -12.64
CA ASN A 74 12.14 6.31 -13.71
C ASN A 74 11.70 7.67 -13.16
N VAL A 75 12.06 8.72 -13.83
CA VAL A 75 11.74 10.10 -13.42
C VAL A 75 10.87 10.69 -14.51
N LEU A 76 9.80 11.36 -14.12
CA LEU A 76 9.00 12.13 -15.05
C LEU A 76 9.89 13.25 -15.61
N SER A 77 10.16 13.23 -16.92
CA SER A 77 11.06 14.21 -17.54
C SER A 77 10.39 15.59 -17.64
N GLU A 78 11.21 16.65 -17.71
CA GLU A 78 10.69 18.01 -17.95
C GLU A 78 9.89 18.07 -19.26
N HIS A 79 10.36 17.42 -20.30
CA HIS A 79 9.66 17.34 -21.59
C HIS A 79 8.28 16.67 -21.48
N GLU A 80 8.16 15.58 -20.70
CA GLU A 80 6.85 14.95 -20.43
C GLU A 80 5.95 15.90 -19.64
N THR A 81 6.50 16.57 -18.63
CA THR A 81 5.77 17.56 -17.80
C THR A 81 5.26 18.74 -18.63
N GLU A 82 6.06 19.27 -19.54
CA GLU A 82 5.65 20.30 -20.50
C GLU A 82 4.59 19.78 -21.48
N GLY A 83 4.76 18.54 -21.94
CA GLY A 83 3.81 17.86 -22.82
C GLY A 83 2.42 17.72 -22.18
N LEU A 84 2.36 17.46 -20.87
CA LEU A 84 1.11 17.37 -20.12
C LEU A 84 0.25 18.64 -20.25
N ASN A 85 0.87 19.82 -20.28
CA ASN A 85 0.13 21.10 -20.38
C ASN A 85 -0.65 21.26 -21.69
N ARG A 86 -0.31 20.47 -22.70
CA ARG A 86 -0.97 20.48 -24.03
C ARG A 86 -2.03 19.38 -24.16
N MET A 87 -2.12 18.47 -23.17
CA MET A 87 -3.05 17.35 -23.20
C MET A 87 -4.40 17.72 -22.55
N PRO A 88 -5.50 17.14 -23.00
CA PRO A 88 -6.77 17.21 -22.28
C PRO A 88 -6.67 16.59 -20.87
N PRO A 89 -7.46 17.07 -19.89
CA PRO A 89 -7.47 16.56 -18.52
C PRO A 89 -7.56 15.03 -18.41
N GLN A 90 -8.43 14.40 -19.19
CA GLN A 90 -8.59 12.94 -19.23
C GLN A 90 -7.29 12.22 -19.59
N SER A 91 -6.56 12.71 -20.61
CA SER A 91 -5.29 12.13 -21.04
C SER A 91 -4.17 12.37 -20.04
N GLN A 92 -4.17 13.55 -19.37
CA GLN A 92 -3.23 13.85 -18.28
C GLN A 92 -3.42 12.85 -17.13
N ALA A 93 -4.65 12.67 -16.66
CA ALA A 93 -4.98 11.74 -15.58
C ALA A 93 -4.58 10.30 -15.91
N GLN A 94 -4.87 9.83 -17.13
CA GLN A 94 -4.50 8.49 -17.59
C GLN A 94 -2.97 8.29 -17.62
N LEU A 95 -2.23 9.23 -18.21
CA LEU A 95 -0.78 9.15 -18.32
C LEU A 95 -0.12 9.18 -16.93
N LEU A 96 -0.52 10.12 -16.08
CA LEU A 96 0.10 10.28 -14.77
C LEU A 96 -0.22 9.10 -13.84
N LEU A 97 -1.44 8.55 -13.88
CA LEU A 97 -1.77 7.35 -13.10
C LEU A 97 -0.97 6.13 -13.59
N GLU A 98 -0.78 5.97 -14.91
CA GLU A 98 0.08 4.95 -15.49
C GLU A 98 1.54 5.12 -15.03
N ARG A 99 2.06 6.35 -14.98
CA ARG A 99 3.40 6.66 -14.47
C ARG A 99 3.51 6.39 -12.96
N SER A 100 2.48 6.72 -12.18
CA SER A 100 2.40 6.40 -10.75
C SER A 100 2.48 4.89 -10.50
N ILE A 101 1.68 4.09 -11.21
CA ILE A 101 1.69 2.61 -11.14
C ILE A 101 3.09 2.05 -11.46
N ASN A 102 3.79 2.66 -12.39
CA ASN A 102 5.15 2.27 -12.76
C ASN A 102 6.25 2.98 -11.94
N HIS A 103 5.88 3.56 -10.79
CA HIS A 103 6.78 4.21 -9.83
C HIS A 103 7.68 5.31 -10.41
N TYR A 104 7.18 6.07 -11.39
CA TYR A 104 7.88 7.25 -11.88
C TYR A 104 7.91 8.33 -10.81
N ARG A 105 9.12 8.74 -10.40
CA ARG A 105 9.29 9.84 -9.45
C ARG A 105 8.69 11.13 -10.04
N GLY A 106 7.93 11.88 -9.25
CA GLY A 106 7.24 13.10 -9.65
C GLY A 106 5.82 12.86 -10.20
N ALA A 107 5.43 11.63 -10.53
CA ALA A 107 4.09 11.37 -11.08
C ALA A 107 2.97 11.69 -10.07
N ASN A 108 3.14 11.28 -8.80
CA ASN A 108 2.17 11.56 -7.75
C ASN A 108 2.07 13.07 -7.45
N ASP A 109 3.21 13.76 -7.42
CA ASP A 109 3.26 15.21 -7.19
C ASP A 109 2.54 15.98 -8.32
N GLU A 110 2.68 15.51 -9.58
CA GLU A 110 1.96 16.07 -10.71
C GLU A 110 0.45 15.81 -10.63
N ILE A 111 0.02 14.64 -10.16
CA ILE A 111 -1.40 14.35 -9.93
C ILE A 111 -1.94 15.31 -8.87
N GLU A 112 -1.30 15.41 -7.72
CA GLU A 112 -1.72 16.29 -6.62
C GLU A 112 -1.85 17.75 -7.06
N ARG A 113 -0.91 18.24 -7.89
CA ARG A 113 -0.88 19.61 -8.38
C ARG A 113 -1.99 19.90 -9.40
N ARG A 114 -2.35 18.93 -10.25
CA ARG A 114 -3.26 19.12 -11.38
C ARG A 114 -4.70 18.72 -11.11
N VAL A 115 -4.91 17.83 -10.16
CA VAL A 115 -6.20 17.17 -9.93
C VAL A 115 -7.35 18.15 -9.67
N ALA A 116 -7.08 19.29 -9.05
CA ALA A 116 -8.09 20.34 -8.84
C ALA A 116 -8.64 20.88 -10.17
N GLY A 117 -7.78 21.01 -11.20
CA GLY A 117 -8.20 21.43 -12.53
C GLY A 117 -8.91 20.35 -13.36
N TRP A 118 -8.85 19.09 -12.93
CA TRP A 118 -9.54 17.99 -13.59
C TRP A 118 -10.97 17.76 -13.07
N ARG A 119 -11.32 18.37 -11.96
CA ARG A 119 -12.59 18.18 -11.27
C ARG A 119 -13.79 18.42 -12.20
N GLY A 120 -14.62 17.41 -12.39
CA GLY A 120 -15.74 17.42 -13.32
C GLY A 120 -15.38 17.36 -14.80
N ALA A 121 -14.10 17.44 -15.16
CA ALA A 121 -13.60 17.36 -16.54
C ALA A 121 -13.09 15.97 -16.93
N ILE A 122 -12.98 15.05 -15.96
CA ILE A 122 -12.55 13.66 -16.16
C ILE A 122 -13.64 12.68 -15.70
N LYS A 123 -13.60 11.47 -16.25
CA LYS A 123 -14.55 10.39 -15.93
C LYS A 123 -13.79 9.08 -15.79
N LEU A 124 -14.27 8.19 -14.92
CA LEU A 124 -13.82 6.80 -14.83
C LEU A 124 -14.36 5.99 -16.03
N GLU A 125 -13.81 6.26 -17.21
CA GLU A 125 -14.07 5.51 -18.43
C GLU A 125 -13.03 4.39 -18.59
N ASP A 126 -13.28 3.45 -19.50
CA ASP A 126 -12.57 2.17 -19.65
C ASP A 126 -11.08 2.14 -19.28
N LYS A 127 -10.26 2.99 -19.94
CA LYS A 127 -8.82 3.03 -19.66
C LYS A 127 -8.52 3.54 -18.26
N LEU A 128 -9.14 4.66 -17.84
CA LEU A 128 -8.89 5.24 -16.53
C LEU A 128 -9.42 4.33 -15.42
N ASN A 129 -10.55 3.67 -15.62
CA ASN A 129 -11.09 2.70 -14.68
C ASN A 129 -10.18 1.46 -14.50
N SER A 130 -9.59 0.97 -15.60
CA SER A 130 -8.61 -0.12 -15.54
C SER A 130 -7.36 0.28 -14.77
N LEU A 131 -6.81 1.47 -15.04
CA LEU A 131 -5.67 2.02 -14.31
C LEU A 131 -6.01 2.25 -12.82
N PHE A 132 -7.17 2.79 -12.52
CA PHE A 132 -7.67 2.99 -11.16
C PHE A 132 -7.71 1.68 -10.38
N THR A 133 -8.32 0.64 -10.95
CA THR A 133 -8.36 -0.69 -10.34
C THR A 133 -6.95 -1.25 -10.11
N THR A 134 -6.04 -1.09 -11.07
CA THR A 134 -4.65 -1.51 -10.93
C THR A 134 -3.94 -0.75 -9.82
N ALA A 135 -4.11 0.56 -9.76
CA ALA A 135 -3.50 1.42 -8.74
C ALA A 135 -4.00 1.09 -7.33
N LEU A 136 -5.29 0.82 -7.13
CA LEU A 136 -5.86 0.42 -5.85
C LEU A 136 -5.32 -0.92 -5.33
N ASN A 137 -4.83 -1.79 -6.20
CA ASN A 137 -4.18 -3.06 -5.84
C ASN A 137 -2.65 -2.95 -5.71
N SER A 138 -2.08 -1.74 -5.78
CA SER A 138 -0.65 -1.52 -5.57
C SER A 138 -0.27 -1.74 -4.11
N ASP A 139 0.93 -2.25 -3.87
CA ASP A 139 1.52 -2.33 -2.52
C ASP A 139 2.02 -0.95 -2.02
N ASP A 140 2.17 0.04 -2.91
CA ASP A 140 2.57 1.41 -2.57
C ASP A 140 1.33 2.28 -2.31
N LEU A 141 1.17 2.72 -1.05
CA LEU A 141 0.05 3.58 -0.64
C LEU A 141 0.01 4.93 -1.38
N ARG A 142 1.14 5.44 -1.85
CA ARG A 142 1.18 6.69 -2.64
C ARG A 142 0.51 6.49 -4.00
N VAL A 143 0.65 5.30 -4.59
CA VAL A 143 -0.04 4.94 -5.85
C VAL A 143 -1.54 4.82 -5.61
N ARG A 144 -1.95 4.19 -4.51
CA ARG A 144 -3.37 4.13 -4.12
C ARG A 144 -3.94 5.52 -3.84
N ALA A 145 -3.21 6.38 -3.11
CA ALA A 145 -3.61 7.75 -2.84
C ALA A 145 -3.84 8.55 -4.12
N ALA A 146 -2.94 8.41 -5.10
CA ALA A 146 -3.08 9.05 -6.41
C ALA A 146 -4.36 8.62 -7.14
N ALA A 147 -4.72 7.33 -7.06
CA ALA A 147 -5.97 6.82 -7.62
C ALA A 147 -7.20 7.44 -6.92
N ILE A 148 -7.19 7.50 -5.59
CA ILE A 148 -8.28 8.09 -4.79
C ILE A 148 -8.46 9.58 -5.12
N GLU A 149 -7.36 10.33 -5.29
CA GLU A 149 -7.43 11.74 -5.71
C GLU A 149 -8.10 11.92 -7.07
N ILE A 150 -7.76 11.05 -8.03
CA ILE A 150 -8.39 11.06 -9.35
C ILE A 150 -9.88 10.71 -9.26
N ASP A 151 -10.25 9.74 -8.42
CA ASP A 151 -11.64 9.36 -8.21
C ASP A 151 -12.47 10.49 -7.59
N LEU A 152 -11.94 11.21 -6.60
CA LEU A 152 -12.57 12.42 -6.06
C LEU A 152 -12.83 13.44 -7.17
N ALA A 153 -11.86 13.67 -8.06
CA ALA A 153 -12.03 14.59 -9.19
C ALA A 153 -13.07 14.10 -10.20
N CYS A 154 -13.14 12.79 -10.48
CA CYS A 154 -14.17 12.19 -11.34
C CYS A 154 -15.59 12.40 -10.75
N ARG A 155 -15.71 12.34 -9.44
CA ARG A 155 -16.97 12.59 -8.70
C ARG A 155 -17.25 14.08 -8.45
N ASN A 156 -16.43 14.97 -9.03
CA ASN A 156 -16.50 16.42 -8.85
C ASN A 156 -16.41 16.87 -7.37
N ARG A 157 -15.74 16.08 -6.52
CA ARG A 157 -15.55 16.38 -5.11
C ARG A 157 -14.36 17.34 -4.93
N GLU A 158 -14.57 18.38 -4.13
CA GLU A 158 -13.54 19.36 -3.79
C GLU A 158 -12.76 18.92 -2.55
N LYS A 159 -11.46 19.25 -2.48
CA LYS A 159 -10.68 19.09 -1.24
C LYS A 159 -11.09 20.19 -0.25
N SER A 160 -12.18 20.00 0.48
CA SER A 160 -12.78 20.99 1.39
C SER A 160 -13.46 20.33 2.60
N GLY A 161 -13.66 21.10 3.67
CA GLY A 161 -14.41 20.67 4.85
C GLY A 161 -15.83 20.23 4.52
N ALA A 162 -16.51 20.90 3.58
CA ALA A 162 -17.84 20.48 3.14
C ALA A 162 -17.86 19.07 2.52
N THR A 163 -16.78 18.68 1.84
CA THR A 163 -16.63 17.30 1.37
C THR A 163 -16.42 16.34 2.53
N VAL A 164 -15.64 16.74 3.54
CA VAL A 164 -15.46 15.93 4.77
C VAL A 164 -16.81 15.76 5.49
N ASP A 165 -17.65 16.80 5.60
CA ASP A 165 -18.99 16.70 6.19
C ASP A 165 -19.85 15.64 5.49
N ALA A 166 -19.90 15.67 4.15
CA ALA A 166 -20.67 14.70 3.37
C ALA A 166 -20.12 13.28 3.53
N LEU A 167 -18.78 13.12 3.51
CA LEU A 167 -18.15 11.81 3.67
C LEU A 167 -18.29 11.26 5.09
N GLU A 168 -18.25 12.10 6.12
CA GLU A 168 -18.51 11.67 7.50
C GLU A 168 -19.92 11.12 7.65
N HIS A 169 -20.91 11.77 7.02
CA HIS A 169 -22.27 11.26 6.98
C HIS A 169 -22.29 9.86 6.31
N ASP A 170 -21.65 9.71 5.16
CA ASP A 170 -21.58 8.43 4.44
C ASP A 170 -20.86 7.35 5.26
N ALA A 171 -19.78 7.72 5.96
CA ALA A 171 -19.02 6.81 6.84
C ALA A 171 -19.84 6.29 8.02
N ARG A 172 -20.79 7.10 8.54
CA ARG A 172 -21.62 6.74 9.70
C ARG A 172 -22.89 6.01 9.33
N PHE A 173 -23.54 6.42 8.24
CA PHE A 173 -24.92 6.04 7.92
C PHE A 173 -25.08 5.36 6.57
N GLY A 174 -24.03 5.30 5.76
CA GLY A 174 -24.06 4.64 4.47
C GLY A 174 -24.10 3.12 4.57
N ASP A 175 -24.43 2.47 3.46
CA ASP A 175 -24.21 1.03 3.30
C ASP A 175 -22.73 0.70 3.29
N GLN A 176 -22.38 -0.58 3.39
CA GLN A 176 -21.00 -1.04 3.53
C GLN A 176 -20.03 -0.46 2.47
N GLY A 177 -20.43 -0.41 1.20
CA GLY A 177 -19.60 0.12 0.12
C GLY A 177 -19.35 1.63 0.26
N PRO A 178 -20.38 2.48 0.34
CA PRO A 178 -20.24 3.91 0.63
C PRO A 178 -19.45 4.21 1.89
N ARG A 179 -19.66 3.47 2.99
CA ARG A 179 -18.86 3.63 4.22
C ARG A 179 -17.38 3.38 3.99
N ALA A 180 -17.04 2.27 3.34
CA ALA A 180 -15.66 1.93 3.02
C ALA A 180 -14.98 3.01 2.16
N ASN A 181 -15.66 3.45 1.10
CA ASN A 181 -15.16 4.51 0.21
C ASN A 181 -14.97 5.84 0.96
N ALA A 182 -15.92 6.21 1.83
CA ALA A 182 -15.81 7.42 2.60
C ALA A 182 -14.58 7.45 3.52
N LEU A 183 -14.23 6.31 4.14
CA LEU A 183 -13.07 6.24 5.04
C LEU A 183 -11.74 6.52 4.34
N TRP A 184 -11.53 5.98 3.15
CA TRP A 184 -10.28 6.26 2.41
C TRP A 184 -10.26 7.67 1.81
N ASP A 185 -11.41 8.19 1.33
CA ASP A 185 -11.52 9.58 0.86
C ASP A 185 -11.21 10.58 1.99
N ILE A 186 -11.77 10.36 3.19
CA ILE A 186 -11.51 11.17 4.38
C ILE A 186 -10.03 11.13 4.75
N ALA A 187 -9.44 9.94 4.72
CA ALA A 187 -8.01 9.77 5.02
C ALA A 187 -7.12 10.54 4.05
N LEU A 188 -7.43 10.50 2.75
CA LEU A 188 -6.71 11.26 1.75
C LEU A 188 -6.87 12.77 1.95
N LEU A 189 -8.09 13.24 2.19
CA LEU A 189 -8.36 14.66 2.46
C LEU A 189 -7.56 15.13 3.67
N GLY A 190 -7.55 14.37 4.76
CA GLY A 190 -6.76 14.65 5.95
C GLY A 190 -5.24 14.67 5.66
N ASN A 191 -4.73 13.73 4.87
CA ASN A 191 -3.33 13.71 4.42
C ASN A 191 -2.97 14.95 3.59
N ARG A 192 -3.92 15.49 2.84
CA ARG A 192 -3.79 16.73 2.06
C ARG A 192 -4.06 18.00 2.87
N GLY A 193 -4.15 17.90 4.19
CA GLY A 193 -4.32 19.03 5.11
C GLY A 193 -5.76 19.54 5.27
N VAL A 194 -6.75 18.79 4.78
CA VAL A 194 -8.16 19.12 4.98
C VAL A 194 -8.67 18.44 6.25
N GLU A 195 -8.80 19.20 7.32
CA GLU A 195 -9.30 18.75 8.63
C GLU A 195 -8.64 17.44 9.15
N PRO A 196 -7.30 17.36 9.22
CA PRO A 196 -6.59 16.11 9.50
C PRO A 196 -6.93 15.51 10.87
N GLU A 197 -7.19 16.34 11.89
CA GLU A 197 -7.58 15.89 13.22
C GLU A 197 -8.97 15.25 13.21
N ARG A 198 -9.91 15.83 12.46
CA ARG A 198 -11.24 15.27 12.29
C ARG A 198 -11.20 13.97 11.47
N ALA A 199 -10.39 13.93 10.42
CA ALA A 199 -10.16 12.71 9.65
C ALA A 199 -9.65 11.58 10.56
N ALA A 200 -8.67 11.86 11.42
CA ALA A 200 -8.17 10.89 12.40
C ALA A 200 -9.29 10.39 13.33
N GLN A 201 -10.12 11.30 13.88
CA GLN A 201 -11.21 10.93 14.79
C GLN A 201 -12.24 10.00 14.11
N ILE A 202 -12.62 10.28 12.85
CA ILE A 202 -13.58 9.46 12.11
C ILE A 202 -13.00 8.06 11.86
N LEU A 203 -11.75 7.98 11.46
CA LEU A 203 -11.06 6.70 11.22
C LEU A 203 -10.91 5.90 12.53
N LEU A 204 -10.51 6.54 13.63
CA LEU A 204 -10.39 5.91 14.94
C LEU A 204 -11.71 5.35 15.45
N ALA A 205 -12.83 6.04 15.21
CA ALA A 205 -14.14 5.51 15.57
C ALA A 205 -14.50 4.24 14.77
N SER A 206 -13.93 4.07 13.58
CA SER A 206 -14.24 2.97 12.66
C SER A 206 -13.34 1.74 12.80
N VAL A 207 -12.19 1.82 13.49
CA VAL A 207 -11.29 0.66 13.70
C VAL A 207 -11.88 -0.38 14.66
N HIS A 208 -12.94 -0.05 15.37
CA HIS A 208 -13.66 -0.95 16.28
C HIS A 208 -15.04 -1.36 15.75
N ASP A 209 -15.34 -1.11 14.48
CA ASP A 209 -16.61 -1.49 13.86
C ASP A 209 -16.80 -3.03 13.88
N ASP A 210 -18.02 -3.50 14.09
CA ASP A 210 -18.34 -4.93 14.08
C ASP A 210 -18.05 -5.56 12.71
N ASN A 211 -18.19 -4.76 11.63
CA ASN A 211 -17.92 -5.20 10.27
C ASN A 211 -16.42 -5.19 9.97
N VAL A 212 -15.84 -6.37 9.78
CA VAL A 212 -14.41 -6.54 9.48
C VAL A 212 -13.95 -5.75 8.26
N ASN A 213 -14.80 -5.57 7.25
CA ASN A 213 -14.45 -4.80 6.07
C ASN A 213 -14.36 -3.29 6.37
N ILE A 214 -15.22 -2.78 7.24
CA ILE A 214 -15.13 -1.37 7.69
C ILE A 214 -13.87 -1.16 8.52
N ARG A 215 -13.53 -2.09 9.44
CA ARG A 215 -12.27 -2.03 10.18
C ARG A 215 -11.05 -2.06 9.25
N TYR A 216 -11.09 -2.90 8.21
CA TYR A 216 -10.03 -2.96 7.20
C TYR A 216 -9.81 -1.58 6.53
N TRP A 217 -10.89 -0.95 6.06
CA TRP A 217 -10.78 0.35 5.40
C TRP A 217 -10.44 1.49 6.36
N ALA A 218 -10.81 1.38 7.63
CA ALA A 218 -10.38 2.31 8.66
C ALA A 218 -8.86 2.23 8.90
N VAL A 219 -8.29 1.02 8.95
CA VAL A 219 -6.85 0.80 9.08
C VAL A 219 -6.10 1.27 7.82
N GLU A 220 -6.62 0.98 6.64
CA GLU A 220 -6.11 1.56 5.39
C GLU A 220 -6.13 3.09 5.45
N GLY A 221 -7.24 3.66 5.91
CA GLY A 221 -7.39 5.10 6.07
C GLY A 221 -6.37 5.71 7.03
N LEU A 222 -6.13 5.11 8.19
CA LEU A 222 -5.07 5.54 9.13
C LEU A 222 -3.70 5.51 8.48
N SER A 223 -3.43 4.49 7.67
CA SER A 223 -2.18 4.36 6.92
C SER A 223 -2.03 5.44 5.85
N TYR A 224 -3.14 5.84 5.16
CA TYR A 224 -3.15 6.94 4.20
C TYR A 224 -2.99 8.30 4.87
N LEU A 225 -3.64 8.51 6.01
CA LEU A 225 -3.53 9.76 6.76
C LEU A 225 -2.08 10.05 7.13
N GLY A 226 -1.35 9.03 7.59
CA GLY A 226 0.11 9.04 7.72
C GLY A 226 0.65 10.09 8.69
N THR A 227 -0.08 10.42 9.75
CA THR A 227 0.34 11.39 10.78
C THR A 227 0.90 10.69 12.02
N ASP A 228 1.59 11.43 12.89
CA ASP A 228 2.10 10.91 14.17
C ASP A 228 0.97 10.30 15.03
N GLN A 229 -0.25 10.85 14.92
CA GLN A 229 -1.42 10.39 15.67
C GLN A 229 -1.91 8.99 15.25
N THR A 230 -1.55 8.51 14.05
CA THR A 230 -1.99 7.20 13.54
C THR A 230 -1.10 6.05 14.01
N ILE A 231 0.09 6.32 14.53
CA ILE A 231 1.08 5.29 14.88
C ILE A 231 0.60 4.41 16.03
N SER A 232 0.21 5.02 17.16
CA SER A 232 -0.27 4.28 18.33
C SER A 232 -1.54 3.47 18.04
N PRO A 233 -2.57 4.00 17.34
CA PRO A 233 -3.73 3.21 16.93
C PRO A 233 -3.38 2.04 15.99
N LEU A 234 -2.48 2.24 15.03
CA LEU A 234 -2.04 1.15 14.14
C LEU A 234 -1.30 0.06 14.93
N LEU A 235 -0.45 0.42 15.91
CA LEU A 235 0.18 -0.53 16.81
C LEU A 235 -0.86 -1.32 17.62
N GLN A 236 -1.85 -0.63 18.19
CA GLN A 236 -2.92 -1.28 18.94
C GLN A 236 -3.71 -2.26 18.08
N VAL A 237 -4.14 -1.85 16.88
CA VAL A 237 -4.85 -2.75 15.95
C VAL A 237 -3.97 -3.93 15.54
N PHE A 238 -2.68 -3.69 15.30
CA PHE A 238 -1.73 -4.76 14.97
C PHE A 238 -1.65 -5.83 16.07
N HIS A 239 -1.73 -5.43 17.32
CA HIS A 239 -1.69 -6.34 18.46
C HIS A 239 -3.05 -7.01 18.73
N ASP A 240 -4.14 -6.23 18.74
CA ASP A 240 -5.40 -6.58 19.39
C ASP A 240 -6.52 -7.01 18.44
N ASP A 241 -6.48 -6.67 17.13
CA ASP A 241 -7.60 -7.02 16.24
C ASP A 241 -7.77 -8.54 16.12
N ALA A 242 -9.01 -9.00 16.23
CA ALA A 242 -9.33 -10.42 16.12
C ALA A 242 -9.01 -11.01 14.74
N SER A 243 -9.02 -10.18 13.67
CA SER A 243 -8.74 -10.61 12.31
C SER A 243 -7.25 -10.57 11.99
N PRO A 244 -6.61 -11.70 11.66
CA PRO A 244 -5.21 -11.72 11.22
C PRO A 244 -4.95 -10.81 10.01
N MET A 245 -5.88 -10.70 9.09
CA MET A 245 -5.79 -9.84 7.91
C MET A 245 -5.68 -8.34 8.32
N ILE A 246 -6.43 -7.92 9.33
CA ILE A 246 -6.38 -6.53 9.81
C ILE A 246 -5.09 -6.28 10.57
N ARG A 247 -4.62 -7.24 11.39
CA ARG A 247 -3.31 -7.15 12.05
C ARG A 247 -2.18 -7.01 11.03
N GLU A 248 -2.17 -7.85 9.99
CA GLU A 248 -1.19 -7.75 8.89
C GLU A 248 -1.27 -6.37 8.21
N ARG A 249 -2.48 -5.88 7.95
CA ARG A 249 -2.67 -4.58 7.30
C ARG A 249 -2.12 -3.42 8.12
N ALA A 250 -2.35 -3.45 9.44
CA ALA A 250 -1.79 -2.46 10.36
C ALA A 250 -0.25 -2.51 10.40
N ALA A 251 0.33 -3.71 10.43
CA ALA A 251 1.79 -3.89 10.33
C ALA A 251 2.37 -3.31 9.03
N CYS A 252 1.74 -3.58 7.88
CA CYS A 252 2.12 -2.99 6.60
C CYS A 252 1.99 -1.45 6.61
N GLY A 253 0.92 -0.92 7.20
CA GLY A 253 0.70 0.51 7.34
C GLY A 253 1.83 1.20 8.11
N LEU A 254 2.31 0.58 9.18
CA LEU A 254 3.44 1.07 9.97
C LEU A 254 4.78 0.99 9.25
N ALA A 255 5.05 -0.12 8.57
CA ALA A 255 6.40 -0.43 8.06
C ALA A 255 6.60 0.02 6.60
N GLN A 256 5.59 -0.13 5.75
CA GLN A 256 5.74 -0.04 4.29
C GLN A 256 4.84 1.01 3.63
N SER A 257 4.03 1.74 4.40
CA SER A 257 2.95 2.56 3.84
C SER A 257 3.37 3.63 2.83
N GLY A 258 4.60 4.09 2.91
CA GLY A 258 5.05 5.22 2.10
C GLY A 258 4.45 6.58 2.50
N MET A 259 3.44 6.62 3.39
CA MET A 259 2.84 7.85 3.93
C MET A 259 3.52 8.30 5.23
N LEU A 260 3.98 7.37 6.06
CA LEU A 260 4.80 7.66 7.22
C LEU A 260 6.26 7.89 6.80
N ASN A 261 6.84 8.99 7.26
CA ASN A 261 8.27 9.23 7.07
C ASN A 261 9.11 8.31 7.99
N GLU A 262 10.42 8.29 7.77
CA GLU A 262 11.33 7.41 8.50
C GLU A 262 11.28 7.63 10.02
N ARG A 263 11.25 8.89 10.49
CA ARG A 263 11.16 9.22 11.91
C ARG A 263 9.90 8.64 12.54
N GLN A 264 8.76 8.79 11.85
CA GLN A 264 7.47 8.28 12.28
C GLN A 264 7.48 6.76 12.38
N ARG A 265 7.97 6.06 11.35
CA ARG A 265 8.08 4.59 11.38
C ARG A 265 8.99 4.12 12.51
N ARG A 266 10.14 4.76 12.70
CA ARG A 266 11.08 4.43 13.78
C ARG A 266 10.49 4.63 15.18
N SER A 267 9.53 5.53 15.37
CA SER A 267 8.88 5.71 16.66
C SER A 267 8.03 4.51 17.10
N ALA A 268 7.65 3.63 16.18
CA ALA A 268 6.95 2.38 16.48
C ALA A 268 7.89 1.26 17.02
N VAL A 269 9.21 1.37 16.79
CA VAL A 269 10.17 0.31 17.12
C VAL A 269 10.14 -0.12 18.58
N PRO A 270 10.11 0.78 19.60
CA PRO A 270 10.05 0.36 20.99
C PRO A 270 8.88 -0.58 21.30
N GLN A 271 7.69 -0.24 20.81
CA GLN A 271 6.49 -1.07 21.03
C GLN A 271 6.55 -2.38 20.25
N LEU A 272 7.10 -2.38 19.01
CA LEU A 272 7.31 -3.60 18.24
C LEU A 272 8.29 -4.55 18.94
N LEU A 273 9.29 -4.03 19.66
CA LEU A 273 10.19 -4.86 20.48
C LEU A 273 9.46 -5.50 21.67
N ASP A 274 8.48 -4.84 22.25
CA ASP A 274 7.64 -5.42 23.29
C ASP A 274 6.78 -6.53 22.72
N TYR A 275 6.16 -6.31 21.55
CA TYR A 275 5.38 -7.32 20.82
C TYR A 275 6.21 -8.53 20.38
N ALA A 276 7.47 -8.34 20.01
CA ALA A 276 8.38 -9.44 19.66
C ALA A 276 8.57 -10.43 20.83
N GLY A 277 8.50 -9.95 22.08
CA GLY A 277 8.61 -10.76 23.28
C GLY A 277 7.27 -11.23 23.87
N ASP A 278 6.13 -10.80 23.28
CA ASP A 278 4.82 -11.11 23.82
C ASP A 278 4.37 -12.53 23.46
N SER A 279 4.22 -13.37 24.48
CA SER A 279 3.78 -14.77 24.33
C SER A 279 2.29 -14.90 24.01
N SER A 280 1.48 -13.85 24.20
CA SER A 280 0.05 -13.84 23.87
C SER A 280 -0.21 -13.77 22.37
N LEU A 281 0.72 -13.24 21.60
CA LEU A 281 0.61 -13.18 20.16
C LEU A 281 0.79 -14.55 19.52
N ASP A 282 -0.03 -14.87 18.51
CA ASP A 282 0.16 -16.05 17.70
C ASP A 282 1.46 -15.99 16.86
N ALA A 283 1.90 -17.16 16.36
CA ALA A 283 3.17 -17.27 15.64
C ALA A 283 3.21 -16.40 14.37
N GLN A 284 2.08 -16.29 13.65
CA GLN A 284 2.00 -15.49 12.44
C GLN A 284 2.11 -14.00 12.74
N THR A 285 1.44 -13.51 13.77
CA THR A 285 1.51 -12.11 14.18
C THR A 285 2.94 -11.75 14.64
N ARG A 286 3.61 -12.62 15.39
CA ARG A 286 5.02 -12.42 15.76
C ARG A 286 5.95 -12.37 14.54
N GLU A 287 5.67 -13.19 13.52
CA GLU A 287 6.43 -13.11 12.25
C GLU A 287 6.31 -11.74 11.60
N TRP A 288 5.11 -11.16 11.57
CA TRP A 288 4.88 -9.81 11.06
C TRP A 288 5.56 -8.74 11.94
N VAL A 289 5.68 -8.94 13.26
CA VAL A 289 6.45 -8.02 14.13
C VAL A 289 7.92 -8.01 13.70
N PHE A 290 8.54 -9.16 13.49
CA PHE A 290 9.93 -9.23 13.04
C PHE A 290 10.09 -8.68 11.62
N GLN A 291 9.11 -8.89 10.74
CA GLN A 291 9.13 -8.28 9.41
C GLN A 291 9.05 -6.75 9.50
N ALA A 292 8.13 -6.21 10.30
CA ALA A 292 8.00 -4.77 10.49
C ALA A 292 9.29 -4.16 11.08
N LEU A 293 9.92 -4.83 12.06
CA LEU A 293 11.20 -4.39 12.59
C LEU A 293 12.29 -4.35 11.50
N ARG A 294 12.39 -5.38 10.63
CA ARG A 294 13.34 -5.39 9.51
C ARG A 294 13.08 -4.23 8.53
N ASP A 295 11.83 -4.05 8.14
CA ASP A 295 11.44 -3.04 7.14
C ASP A 295 11.65 -1.61 7.64
N ILE A 296 11.41 -1.36 8.93
CA ILE A 296 11.59 -0.04 9.54
C ILE A 296 13.06 0.28 9.79
N THR A 297 13.83 -0.72 10.24
CA THR A 297 15.22 -0.48 10.73
C THR A 297 16.29 -0.78 9.69
N GLY A 298 15.95 -1.54 8.65
CA GLY A 298 16.92 -2.06 7.67
C GLY A 298 17.84 -3.15 8.23
N GLN A 299 17.58 -3.65 9.45
CA GLN A 299 18.43 -4.67 10.09
C GLN A 299 17.95 -6.08 9.74
N SER A 300 18.90 -6.99 9.53
CA SER A 300 18.64 -8.41 9.27
C SER A 300 19.07 -9.24 10.49
N LEU A 301 18.24 -9.22 11.54
CA LEU A 301 18.46 -10.00 12.75
C LEU A 301 17.56 -11.24 12.76
N PRO A 302 17.94 -12.31 13.51
CA PRO A 302 17.10 -13.49 13.67
C PRO A 302 15.76 -13.14 14.33
N HIS A 303 14.79 -14.06 14.24
CA HIS A 303 13.47 -13.92 14.88
C HIS A 303 13.58 -14.22 16.39
N ASP A 304 14.36 -13.42 17.08
CA ASP A 304 14.67 -13.51 18.50
C ASP A 304 14.53 -12.14 19.15
N ALA A 305 13.55 -12.01 20.03
CA ALA A 305 13.26 -10.77 20.75
C ALA A 305 14.46 -10.24 21.55
N ALA A 306 15.28 -11.15 22.12
CA ALA A 306 16.47 -10.74 22.88
C ALA A 306 17.55 -10.16 21.96
N ALA A 307 17.77 -10.76 20.79
CA ALA A 307 18.73 -10.23 19.80
C ALA A 307 18.34 -8.84 19.34
N TRP A 308 17.05 -8.62 19.02
CA TRP A 308 16.53 -7.31 18.62
C TRP A 308 16.62 -6.28 19.73
N ARG A 309 16.31 -6.64 20.98
CA ARG A 309 16.40 -5.75 22.13
C ARG A 309 17.85 -5.37 22.46
N ASN A 310 18.78 -6.33 22.36
CA ASN A 310 20.21 -6.07 22.54
C ASN A 310 20.74 -5.12 21.47
N TRP A 311 20.40 -5.33 20.21
CA TRP A 311 20.75 -4.41 19.12
C TRP A 311 20.20 -3.00 19.40
N TYR A 312 18.92 -2.90 19.75
CA TYR A 312 18.29 -1.62 20.02
C TYR A 312 18.96 -0.87 21.18
N ASN A 313 19.37 -1.55 22.24
CA ASN A 313 20.03 -0.94 23.39
C ASN A 313 21.49 -0.56 23.08
N SER A 314 22.21 -1.36 22.30
CA SER A 314 23.61 -1.09 21.92
C SER A 314 23.74 0.02 20.87
N SER A 315 22.71 0.31 20.11
CA SER A 315 22.71 1.29 19.01
C SER A 315 22.15 2.66 19.43
N ALA A 316 22.13 2.96 20.73
CA ALA A 316 21.48 4.16 21.26
C ALA A 316 21.89 5.46 20.56
N ASP A 317 23.18 5.60 20.26
CA ASP A 317 23.74 6.81 19.62
C ASP A 317 23.54 6.84 18.09
N GLN A 318 23.29 5.68 17.45
CA GLN A 318 23.11 5.55 15.99
C GLN A 318 21.64 5.53 15.57
N ARG A 319 20.71 5.33 16.49
CA ARG A 319 19.28 5.17 16.20
C ARG A 319 18.64 6.39 15.53
N TRP A 320 19.24 7.54 15.68
CA TRP A 320 18.73 8.81 15.16
C TRP A 320 19.63 9.45 14.12
N ALA A 321 20.75 8.80 13.77
CA ALA A 321 21.54 9.26 12.64
C ALA A 321 20.72 9.15 11.36
N PRO A 322 20.63 10.22 10.54
CA PRO A 322 20.00 10.12 9.23
C PRO A 322 20.72 9.04 8.43
N VAL A 323 19.95 8.18 7.75
CA VAL A 323 20.53 7.25 6.76
C VAL A 323 21.15 8.10 5.67
N THR A 324 22.45 8.28 5.71
CA THR A 324 23.19 8.86 4.58
C THR A 324 23.10 7.83 3.45
N HIS A 325 22.20 8.06 2.51
CA HIS A 325 22.32 7.41 1.22
C HIS A 325 23.58 7.96 0.59
N ASP A 326 24.71 7.24 0.76
CA ASP A 326 25.89 7.47 -0.03
C ASP A 326 25.49 7.38 -1.50
N SER A 327 25.50 8.55 -2.14
CA SER A 327 25.38 8.71 -3.57
C SER A 327 26.59 8.02 -4.20
N GLN A 328 26.44 6.80 -4.69
CA GLN A 328 27.32 6.15 -5.64
C GLN A 328 26.53 5.73 -6.87
#